data_294a14efb9c674998115b51c9e318658
#
_entry.id   294a14efb9c674998115b51c9e318658
#
_cell.length_a   1.000
_cell.length_b   1.000
_cell.length_c   1.000
_cell.angle_alpha   90.00
_cell.angle_beta   90.00
_cell.angle_gamma   90.00
#
_symmetry.space_group_name_H-M   'P 1'
#
loop_
_entity.id
_entity.type
_entity.pdbx_description
1 polymer ?
#
loop_
_entity_poly.entity_id
_entity_poly.type
_entity_poly.pdbx_seq_one_letter_code
_entity_poly.pdbx_strand_id
1 'polypeptide(L)'
;MNQMSERLNKPISTKELERRWAAIRAAMEEQGIDVLLMQNNNDHMGGYTKYVTDIPATNGYPMTIVFPRDDAITQINQGPFDMVRDLDVDGSDGIHRGVKRLMTTPSYASAPFTREYDPALACKALEPYKDGTIGLVGTYQLSYAVVEYVQRQFPNATYVEASDLMDHIKVIKSAEEIEFIQGTADQQVKAMEAVIAEIKPGMKDSDVAAVALHVGHNLGSEQGVYLCQSWQVGTPTAIGPRHNQDRVIQEGDSFNMLVENNGAGGFFAEIGRTIVLGEATQEQHDELAFTLEAQQFTLDLMKPGTPCAEIWDKYNAFMVENDRDPENRLYCHGQGYEMVERPLIRKDEPMNIEQNMNIVCHPGYIRGNVYSWICDNYIIGADGPGETIHKMPQKLFEVG
;
A
#
# COMPACT_ATOMS: atom_id res chain seq x y z
N MET A 1 -21.04 18.93 -15.22
CA MET A 1 -19.99 18.28 -14.40
C MET A 1 -20.71 17.45 -13.36
N ASN A 2 -20.40 16.17 -13.25
CA ASN A 2 -21.08 15.28 -12.33
C ASN A 2 -20.61 15.61 -10.90
N GLN A 3 -21.52 15.78 -9.93
CA GLN A 3 -21.18 16.09 -8.52
C GLN A 3 -20.16 15.12 -7.89
N MET A 4 -19.99 13.96 -8.50
CA MET A 4 -19.01 12.95 -8.09
C MET A 4 -17.56 13.45 -8.16
N SER A 5 -17.21 14.26 -9.19
CA SER A 5 -15.85 14.80 -9.35
C SER A 5 -15.46 15.86 -8.31
N GLU A 6 -16.43 16.39 -7.58
CA GLU A 6 -16.20 17.39 -6.54
C GLU A 6 -15.96 16.76 -5.15
N ARG A 7 -16.29 15.48 -4.96
CA ARG A 7 -16.21 14.80 -3.66
C ARG A 7 -15.04 13.84 -3.53
N LEU A 8 -14.63 13.23 -4.64
CA LEU A 8 -13.46 12.33 -4.70
C LEU A 8 -12.33 13.05 -5.45
N ASN A 9 -11.14 13.03 -4.89
CA ASN A 9 -10.01 13.76 -5.44
C ASN A 9 -9.66 13.27 -6.86
N LYS A 10 -9.58 11.96 -7.06
CA LYS A 10 -9.44 11.33 -8.38
C LYS A 10 -10.11 9.94 -8.33
N PRO A 11 -11.40 9.81 -8.64
CA PRO A 11 -12.07 8.51 -8.58
C PRO A 11 -11.63 7.60 -9.73
N ILE A 12 -11.52 6.31 -9.44
CA ILE A 12 -11.38 5.29 -10.49
C ILE A 12 -12.66 5.26 -11.34
N SER A 13 -12.57 4.86 -12.61
CA SER A 13 -13.77 4.79 -13.46
C SER A 13 -14.76 3.73 -12.98
N THR A 14 -16.05 3.94 -13.25
CA THR A 14 -17.09 2.91 -12.98
C THR A 14 -16.81 1.63 -13.77
N LYS A 15 -16.28 1.76 -15.00
CA LYS A 15 -15.88 0.61 -15.82
C LYS A 15 -14.80 -0.24 -15.16
N GLU A 16 -13.84 0.40 -14.49
CA GLU A 16 -12.79 -0.33 -13.75
C GLU A 16 -13.37 -1.02 -12.50
N LEU A 17 -14.29 -0.38 -11.77
CA LEU A 17 -14.99 -1.05 -10.67
C LEU A 17 -15.79 -2.26 -11.14
N GLU A 18 -16.52 -2.14 -12.26
CA GLU A 18 -17.26 -3.24 -12.85
C GLU A 18 -16.35 -4.41 -13.26
N ARG A 19 -15.15 -4.12 -13.81
CA ARG A 19 -14.13 -5.14 -14.11
C ARG A 19 -13.70 -5.87 -12.83
N ARG A 20 -13.42 -5.12 -11.75
CA ARG A 20 -13.02 -5.69 -10.45
C ARG A 20 -14.13 -6.58 -9.88
N TRP A 21 -15.37 -6.08 -9.85
CA TRP A 21 -16.51 -6.85 -9.34
C TRP A 21 -16.75 -8.13 -10.15
N ALA A 22 -16.64 -8.06 -11.47
CA ALA A 22 -16.78 -9.23 -12.33
C ALA A 22 -15.69 -10.28 -12.05
N ALA A 23 -14.43 -9.87 -11.90
CA ALA A 23 -13.33 -10.77 -11.57
C ALA A 23 -13.50 -11.42 -10.18
N ILE A 24 -13.90 -10.63 -9.17
CA ILE A 24 -14.14 -11.14 -7.82
C ILE A 24 -15.30 -12.17 -7.84
N ARG A 25 -16.42 -11.84 -8.48
CA ARG A 25 -17.58 -12.74 -8.54
C ARG A 25 -17.28 -14.04 -9.29
N ALA A 26 -16.49 -13.98 -10.36
CA ALA A 26 -16.05 -15.18 -11.06
C ALA A 26 -15.18 -16.08 -10.16
N ALA A 27 -14.25 -15.51 -9.43
CA ALA A 27 -13.42 -16.26 -8.49
C ALA A 27 -14.23 -16.81 -7.28
N MET A 28 -15.23 -16.06 -6.81
CA MET A 28 -16.18 -16.56 -5.80
C MET A 28 -16.98 -17.75 -6.30
N GLU A 29 -17.47 -17.71 -7.55
CA GLU A 29 -18.20 -18.82 -8.16
C GLU A 29 -17.33 -20.06 -8.28
N GLU A 30 -16.09 -19.92 -8.73
CA GLU A 30 -15.12 -21.00 -8.84
C GLU A 30 -14.83 -21.67 -7.48
N GLN A 31 -14.78 -20.88 -6.41
CA GLN A 31 -14.49 -21.35 -5.05
C GLN A 31 -15.73 -21.70 -4.23
N GLY A 32 -16.94 -21.54 -4.79
CA GLY A 32 -18.20 -21.83 -4.10
C GLY A 32 -18.49 -20.89 -2.93
N ILE A 33 -18.06 -19.62 -3.02
CA ILE A 33 -18.29 -18.59 -2.02
C ILE A 33 -19.55 -17.79 -2.40
N ASP A 34 -20.48 -17.63 -1.46
CA ASP A 34 -21.75 -16.93 -1.72
C ASP A 34 -21.65 -15.42 -1.42
N VAL A 35 -20.85 -15.05 -0.42
CA VAL A 35 -20.69 -13.66 0.01
C VAL A 35 -19.34 -13.45 0.65
N LEU A 36 -18.72 -12.27 0.40
CA LEU A 36 -17.51 -11.84 1.12
C LEU A 36 -17.87 -10.85 2.23
N LEU A 37 -17.19 -11.00 3.35
CA LEU A 37 -17.21 -10.07 4.47
C LEU A 37 -15.81 -9.49 4.66
N MET A 38 -15.70 -8.16 4.62
CA MET A 38 -14.45 -7.44 4.85
C MET A 38 -14.68 -6.21 5.72
N GLN A 39 -13.66 -5.81 6.47
CA GLN A 39 -13.68 -4.61 7.30
C GLN A 39 -12.32 -3.94 7.24
N ASN A 40 -12.32 -2.62 7.26
CA ASN A 40 -11.10 -1.82 7.36
C ASN A 40 -11.34 -0.58 8.23
N ASN A 41 -10.31 -0.10 8.91
CA ASN A 41 -10.32 1.11 9.73
C ASN A 41 -9.09 2.00 9.55
N ASN A 42 -8.30 1.75 8.51
CA ASN A 42 -7.19 2.61 8.09
C ASN A 42 -6.98 2.48 6.58
N ASP A 43 -6.31 3.45 5.97
CA ASP A 43 -6.06 3.51 4.54
C ASP A 43 -4.59 3.37 4.14
N HIS A 44 -3.72 2.94 5.05
CA HIS A 44 -2.34 2.54 4.75
C HIS A 44 -2.27 1.05 4.39
N MET A 45 -3.12 0.25 5.04
CA MET A 45 -3.24 -1.19 4.88
C MET A 45 -4.74 -1.54 4.83
N GLY A 46 -5.11 -2.62 4.16
CA GLY A 46 -6.51 -3.05 4.09
C GLY A 46 -7.29 -2.43 2.92
N GLY A 47 -6.63 -2.29 1.81
CA GLY A 47 -7.21 -1.77 0.57
C GLY A 47 -8.37 -2.56 -0.02
N TYR A 48 -8.78 -3.69 0.58
CA TYR A 48 -9.88 -4.53 0.07
C TYR A 48 -11.20 -3.78 -0.01
N THR A 49 -11.57 -3.03 1.04
CA THR A 49 -12.82 -2.26 1.03
C THR A 49 -12.78 -1.15 -0.02
N LYS A 50 -11.65 -0.46 -0.16
CA LYS A 50 -11.43 0.55 -1.20
C LYS A 50 -11.43 -0.07 -2.60
N TYR A 51 -10.87 -1.26 -2.77
CA TYR A 51 -10.80 -1.95 -4.06
C TYR A 51 -12.19 -2.23 -4.65
N VAL A 52 -13.17 -2.51 -3.80
CA VAL A 52 -14.55 -2.78 -4.25
C VAL A 52 -15.48 -1.56 -4.25
N THR A 53 -15.13 -0.48 -3.54
CA THR A 53 -16.00 0.71 -3.40
C THR A 53 -15.41 2.01 -3.94
N ASP A 54 -14.09 2.07 -4.13
CA ASP A 54 -13.31 3.30 -4.36
C ASP A 54 -13.37 4.31 -3.20
N ILE A 55 -13.90 3.90 -2.06
CA ILE A 55 -14.03 4.74 -0.87
C ILE A 55 -13.03 4.25 0.17
N PRO A 56 -12.07 5.09 0.61
CA PRO A 56 -11.17 4.72 1.68
C PRO A 56 -11.90 4.66 3.02
N ALA A 57 -11.47 3.77 3.90
CA ALA A 57 -11.87 3.83 5.30
C ALA A 57 -11.28 5.10 5.94
N THR A 58 -12.02 5.74 6.82
CA THR A 58 -11.49 6.82 7.64
C THR A 58 -10.68 6.25 8.78
N ASN A 59 -9.42 6.67 8.92
CA ASN A 59 -8.52 6.15 9.95
C ASN A 59 -9.15 6.22 11.35
N GLY A 60 -9.18 5.07 12.02
CA GLY A 60 -9.79 4.89 13.33
C GLY A 60 -11.29 4.56 13.33
N TYR A 61 -11.97 4.63 12.18
CA TYR A 61 -13.41 4.34 12.06
C TYR A 61 -13.65 3.14 11.15
N PRO A 62 -14.30 2.06 11.64
CA PRO A 62 -14.52 0.89 10.82
C PRO A 62 -15.48 1.16 9.66
N MET A 63 -15.13 0.61 8.51
CA MET A 63 -16.01 0.45 7.36
C MET A 63 -16.11 -1.03 7.06
N THR A 64 -17.32 -1.59 7.12
CA THR A 64 -17.61 -3.00 6.85
C THR A 64 -18.35 -3.13 5.54
N ILE A 65 -17.89 -4.05 4.70
CA ILE A 65 -18.47 -4.35 3.39
C ILE A 65 -18.98 -5.79 3.39
N VAL A 66 -20.22 -5.95 2.99
CA VAL A 66 -20.82 -7.25 2.61
C VAL A 66 -20.95 -7.24 1.09
N PHE A 67 -20.17 -8.10 0.42
CA PHE A 67 -20.08 -8.20 -1.04
C PHE A 67 -20.64 -9.55 -1.51
N PRO A 68 -21.91 -9.61 -1.92
CA PRO A 68 -22.52 -10.84 -2.44
C PRO A 68 -22.03 -11.16 -3.85
N ARG A 69 -21.98 -12.48 -4.17
CA ARG A 69 -21.69 -12.94 -5.52
C ARG A 69 -22.77 -12.50 -6.52
N ASP A 70 -24.03 -12.59 -6.14
CA ASP A 70 -25.17 -12.42 -7.06
C ASP A 70 -26.03 -11.17 -6.77
N ASP A 71 -25.51 -10.23 -5.95
CA ASP A 71 -26.25 -9.03 -5.56
C ASP A 71 -25.30 -7.82 -5.39
N ALA A 72 -25.85 -6.63 -5.16
CA ALA A 72 -25.09 -5.41 -4.93
C ALA A 72 -24.59 -5.31 -3.48
N ILE A 73 -23.58 -4.48 -3.28
CA ILE A 73 -22.86 -4.28 -2.02
C ILE A 73 -23.78 -3.69 -0.93
N THR A 74 -23.60 -4.13 0.31
CA THR A 74 -24.05 -3.39 1.49
C THR A 74 -22.82 -2.85 2.22
N GLN A 75 -22.82 -1.54 2.50
CA GLN A 75 -21.77 -0.83 3.20
C GLN A 75 -22.24 -0.37 4.58
N ILE A 76 -21.41 -0.57 5.60
CA ILE A 76 -21.69 -0.19 6.99
C ILE A 76 -20.57 0.74 7.44
N ASN A 77 -20.93 1.94 7.86
CA ASN A 77 -20.00 2.98 8.29
C ASN A 77 -20.27 3.40 9.73
N GLN A 78 -19.27 4.03 10.34
CA GLN A 78 -19.48 4.81 11.54
C GLN A 78 -20.43 5.97 11.26
N GLY A 79 -21.41 6.19 12.14
CA GLY A 79 -22.42 7.25 11.98
C GLY A 79 -23.54 7.13 13.02
N PRO A 80 -24.67 7.82 12.82
CA PRO A 80 -25.81 7.73 13.73
C PRO A 80 -26.37 6.32 13.86
N PHE A 81 -27.01 6.02 14.99
CA PHE A 81 -27.75 4.77 15.16
C PHE A 81 -28.88 4.64 14.12
N ASP A 82 -29.07 3.41 13.64
CA ASP A 82 -30.24 3.00 12.84
C ASP A 82 -30.49 3.80 11.56
N MET A 83 -29.49 4.53 11.07
CA MET A 83 -29.60 5.13 9.75
C MET A 83 -29.44 4.04 8.70
N VAL A 84 -30.46 3.90 7.86
CA VAL A 84 -30.45 3.01 6.69
C VAL A 84 -30.87 3.82 5.48
N ARG A 85 -30.07 3.78 4.42
CA ARG A 85 -30.37 4.39 3.13
C ARG A 85 -30.27 3.32 2.05
N ASP A 86 -31.36 3.11 1.34
CA ASP A 86 -31.32 2.37 0.09
C ASP A 86 -30.83 3.32 -1.01
N LEU A 87 -29.92 2.85 -1.83
CA LEU A 87 -29.21 3.64 -2.84
C LEU A 87 -29.41 3.02 -4.22
N ASP A 88 -29.37 3.86 -5.24
CA ASP A 88 -29.26 3.42 -6.62
C ASP A 88 -27.81 2.99 -6.88
N VAL A 89 -27.65 1.76 -7.33
CA VAL A 89 -26.31 1.12 -7.51
C VAL A 89 -25.43 1.78 -8.57
N ASP A 90 -26.01 2.67 -9.39
CA ASP A 90 -25.32 3.44 -10.43
C ASP A 90 -24.43 4.57 -9.87
N GLY A 91 -24.51 4.83 -8.55
CA GLY A 91 -23.77 5.91 -7.89
C GLY A 91 -24.32 7.30 -8.17
N SER A 92 -25.65 7.42 -8.43
CA SER A 92 -26.33 8.70 -8.67
C SER A 92 -26.23 9.69 -7.50
N ASP A 93 -25.93 9.19 -6.28
CA ASP A 93 -25.65 10.04 -5.12
C ASP A 93 -24.24 10.69 -5.18
N GLY A 94 -23.46 10.37 -6.20
CA GLY A 94 -22.13 10.92 -6.46
C GLY A 94 -20.99 10.23 -5.72
N ILE A 95 -21.24 9.15 -4.95
CA ILE A 95 -20.21 8.47 -4.14
C ILE A 95 -20.31 6.94 -4.21
N HIS A 96 -21.50 6.37 -3.94
CA HIS A 96 -21.66 4.93 -3.66
C HIS A 96 -22.00 4.13 -4.92
N ARG A 97 -20.99 3.81 -5.73
CA ARG A 97 -21.13 2.97 -6.92
C ARG A 97 -21.19 1.49 -6.53
N GLY A 98 -22.13 0.74 -7.08
CA GLY A 98 -22.32 -0.68 -6.77
C GLY A 98 -22.90 -0.97 -5.39
N VAL A 99 -23.20 0.05 -4.58
CA VAL A 99 -23.75 -0.07 -3.24
C VAL A 99 -25.26 0.12 -3.28
N LYS A 100 -26.02 -0.90 -2.91
CA LYS A 100 -27.51 -0.83 -2.81
C LYS A 100 -28.00 -0.32 -1.47
N ARG A 101 -27.18 -0.44 -0.41
CA ARG A 101 -27.59 -0.08 0.95
C ARG A 101 -26.40 0.43 1.75
N LEU A 102 -26.59 1.62 2.35
CA LEU A 102 -25.70 2.18 3.34
C LEU A 102 -26.37 2.10 4.72
N MET A 103 -25.66 1.56 5.69
CA MET A 103 -26.09 1.47 7.09
C MET A 103 -25.07 2.15 7.99
N THR A 104 -25.50 2.74 9.12
CA THR A 104 -24.55 3.35 10.04
C THR A 104 -24.82 2.98 11.50
N THR A 105 -23.75 3.03 12.30
CA THR A 105 -23.80 2.82 13.74
C THR A 105 -22.62 3.53 14.41
N PRO A 106 -22.75 4.05 15.64
CA PRO A 106 -21.68 4.71 16.37
C PRO A 106 -20.74 3.70 17.03
N SER A 107 -20.04 2.92 16.19
CA SER A 107 -19.03 1.95 16.60
C SER A 107 -17.68 2.61 16.76
N TYR A 108 -16.96 2.30 17.84
CA TYR A 108 -15.64 2.84 18.14
C TYR A 108 -14.70 1.75 18.63
N ALA A 109 -13.58 1.56 17.94
CA ALA A 109 -12.58 0.56 18.32
C ALA A 109 -12.02 0.74 19.75
N SER A 110 -12.01 1.98 20.26
CA SER A 110 -11.58 2.33 21.62
C SER A 110 -12.67 2.11 22.70
N ALA A 111 -13.90 1.76 22.31
CA ALA A 111 -15.03 1.58 23.23
C ALA A 111 -15.57 0.14 23.13
N PRO A 112 -15.03 -0.82 23.91
CA PRO A 112 -15.34 -2.26 23.77
C PRO A 112 -16.81 -2.62 23.86
N PHE A 113 -17.64 -1.81 24.53
CA PHE A 113 -19.09 -2.04 24.64
C PHE A 113 -19.83 -1.79 23.31
N THR A 114 -19.19 -1.12 22.31
CA THR A 114 -19.76 -0.89 20.97
C THR A 114 -19.40 -1.99 19.96
N ARG A 115 -18.60 -2.98 20.35
CA ARG A 115 -18.00 -4.01 19.48
C ARG A 115 -19.00 -4.86 18.69
N GLU A 116 -20.25 -4.92 19.14
CA GLU A 116 -21.30 -5.71 18.50
C GLU A 116 -22.17 -4.89 17.53
N TYR A 117 -21.96 -3.57 17.42
CA TYR A 117 -22.83 -2.71 16.61
C TYR A 117 -22.63 -2.95 15.10
N ASP A 118 -21.39 -2.93 14.62
CA ASP A 118 -21.09 -3.21 13.18
C ASP A 118 -21.49 -4.64 12.80
N PRO A 119 -21.10 -5.70 13.53
CA PRO A 119 -21.47 -7.06 13.17
C PRO A 119 -22.96 -7.32 13.25
N ALA A 120 -23.71 -6.65 14.12
CA ALA A 120 -25.16 -6.77 14.14
C ALA A 120 -25.80 -6.24 12.84
N LEU A 121 -25.27 -5.15 12.28
CA LEU A 121 -25.69 -4.66 10.96
C LEU A 121 -25.21 -5.57 9.83
N ALA A 122 -23.99 -6.08 9.91
CA ALA A 122 -23.47 -7.04 8.95
C ALA A 122 -24.34 -8.32 8.89
N CYS A 123 -24.79 -8.85 10.04
CA CYS A 123 -25.70 -9.98 10.07
C CYS A 123 -27.06 -9.70 9.39
N LYS A 124 -27.58 -8.47 9.46
CA LYS A 124 -28.80 -8.13 8.69
C LYS A 124 -28.57 -8.25 7.18
N ALA A 125 -27.38 -7.89 6.70
CA ALA A 125 -27.03 -8.01 5.27
C ALA A 125 -26.65 -9.45 4.88
N LEU A 126 -26.12 -10.24 5.82
CA LEU A 126 -25.71 -11.63 5.64
C LEU A 126 -26.85 -12.64 5.81
N GLU A 127 -28.02 -12.23 6.30
CA GLU A 127 -29.16 -13.15 6.59
C GLU A 127 -29.52 -14.07 5.40
N PRO A 128 -29.50 -13.63 4.12
CA PRO A 128 -29.75 -14.52 2.98
C PRO A 128 -28.70 -15.64 2.84
N TYR A 129 -27.53 -15.50 3.44
CA TYR A 129 -26.37 -16.40 3.33
C TYR A 129 -26.07 -17.17 4.61
N LYS A 130 -26.97 -17.18 5.60
CA LYS A 130 -26.78 -17.76 6.94
C LYS A 130 -26.48 -19.26 6.97
N ASP A 131 -26.84 -19.97 5.90
CA ASP A 131 -26.57 -21.40 5.70
C ASP A 131 -25.60 -21.64 4.51
N GLY A 132 -25.01 -20.57 3.96
CA GLY A 132 -24.12 -20.60 2.80
C GLY A 132 -22.65 -20.49 3.19
N THR A 133 -21.82 -20.18 2.19
CA THR A 133 -20.37 -19.98 2.37
C THR A 133 -20.04 -18.49 2.44
N ILE A 134 -19.50 -18.06 3.58
CA ILE A 134 -19.06 -16.69 3.86
C ILE A 134 -17.53 -16.66 3.78
N GLY A 135 -16.99 -15.92 2.79
CA GLY A 135 -15.58 -15.66 2.66
C GLY A 135 -15.16 -14.47 3.52
N LEU A 136 -14.19 -14.68 4.40
CA LEU A 136 -13.58 -13.64 5.24
C LEU A 136 -12.38 -13.05 4.50
N VAL A 137 -12.40 -11.75 4.22
CA VAL A 137 -11.33 -11.06 3.47
C VAL A 137 -10.57 -10.12 4.38
N GLY A 138 -9.24 -10.16 4.30
CA GLY A 138 -8.38 -9.35 5.14
C GLY A 138 -8.50 -9.75 6.61
N THR A 139 -8.40 -11.04 6.92
CA THR A 139 -8.57 -11.57 8.29
C THR A 139 -7.60 -10.94 9.30
N TYR A 140 -6.50 -10.36 8.83
CA TYR A 140 -5.59 -9.55 9.65
C TYR A 140 -6.20 -8.19 10.06
N GLN A 141 -7.12 -7.63 9.27
CA GLN A 141 -7.80 -6.35 9.48
C GLN A 141 -9.20 -6.53 10.08
N LEU A 142 -9.83 -7.65 9.74
CA LEU A 142 -11.18 -7.97 10.20
C LEU A 142 -11.15 -8.22 11.71
N SER A 143 -11.87 -7.40 12.49
CA SER A 143 -11.80 -7.52 13.95
C SER A 143 -12.36 -8.85 14.44
N TYR A 144 -11.71 -9.41 15.47
CA TYR A 144 -12.19 -10.64 16.12
C TYR A 144 -13.66 -10.54 16.55
N ALA A 145 -14.08 -9.37 17.03
CA ALA A 145 -15.45 -9.13 17.47
C ALA A 145 -16.47 -9.29 16.33
N VAL A 146 -16.13 -8.88 15.11
CA VAL A 146 -16.99 -9.07 13.94
C VAL A 146 -17.09 -10.55 13.59
N VAL A 147 -15.96 -11.24 13.50
CA VAL A 147 -15.94 -12.66 13.13
C VAL A 147 -16.70 -13.51 14.17
N GLU A 148 -16.39 -13.33 15.45
CA GLU A 148 -17.02 -14.08 16.55
C GLU A 148 -18.54 -13.85 16.59
N TYR A 149 -18.97 -12.61 16.43
CA TYR A 149 -20.39 -12.28 16.43
C TYR A 149 -21.14 -12.93 15.28
N VAL A 150 -20.61 -12.81 14.05
CA VAL A 150 -21.25 -13.38 12.84
C VAL A 150 -21.29 -14.90 12.94
N GLN A 151 -20.21 -15.57 13.39
CA GLN A 151 -20.18 -17.01 13.60
C GLN A 151 -21.19 -17.49 14.66
N ARG A 152 -21.37 -16.71 15.71
CA ARG A 152 -22.37 -17.00 16.76
C ARG A 152 -23.80 -16.85 16.25
N GLN A 153 -24.08 -15.88 15.34
CA GLN A 153 -25.40 -15.68 14.75
C GLN A 153 -25.71 -16.71 13.66
N PHE A 154 -24.72 -17.14 12.89
CA PHE A 154 -24.89 -18.07 11.77
C PHE A 154 -24.03 -19.33 11.94
N PRO A 155 -24.36 -20.19 12.93
CA PRO A 155 -23.56 -21.37 13.25
C PRO A 155 -23.60 -22.47 12.17
N ASN A 156 -24.50 -22.37 11.22
CA ASN A 156 -24.62 -23.32 10.11
C ASN A 156 -23.87 -22.86 8.86
N ALA A 157 -23.43 -21.61 8.79
CA ALA A 157 -22.65 -21.11 7.66
C ALA A 157 -21.26 -21.74 7.64
N THR A 158 -20.72 -21.91 6.44
CA THR A 158 -19.31 -22.27 6.23
C THR A 158 -18.48 -21.01 6.13
N TYR A 159 -17.39 -20.96 6.87
CA TYR A 159 -16.46 -19.80 6.87
C TYR A 159 -15.14 -20.20 6.23
N VAL A 160 -14.70 -19.45 5.23
CA VAL A 160 -13.44 -19.67 4.52
C VAL A 160 -12.61 -18.39 4.50
N GLU A 161 -11.29 -18.52 4.56
CA GLU A 161 -10.37 -17.42 4.34
C GLU A 161 -10.37 -17.09 2.83
N ALA A 162 -10.59 -15.84 2.45
CA ALA A 162 -10.76 -15.40 1.06
C ALA A 162 -9.85 -14.22 0.66
N SER A 163 -8.84 -13.88 1.48
CA SER A 163 -7.89 -12.81 1.15
C SER A 163 -7.07 -13.16 -0.08
N ASP A 164 -6.64 -14.42 -0.19
CA ASP A 164 -5.86 -14.93 -1.34
C ASP A 164 -6.60 -14.73 -2.68
N LEU A 165 -7.91 -14.94 -2.70
CA LEU A 165 -8.77 -14.67 -3.86
C LEU A 165 -8.64 -13.20 -4.31
N MET A 166 -8.74 -12.29 -3.35
CA MET A 166 -8.65 -10.85 -3.63
C MET A 166 -7.23 -10.44 -4.04
N ASP A 167 -6.21 -10.98 -3.40
CA ASP A 167 -4.81 -10.65 -3.66
C ASP A 167 -4.41 -11.01 -5.08
N HIS A 168 -4.77 -12.21 -5.57
CA HIS A 168 -4.50 -12.62 -6.94
C HIS A 168 -5.15 -11.72 -8.00
N ILE A 169 -6.27 -11.07 -7.67
CA ILE A 169 -6.92 -10.11 -8.56
C ILE A 169 -6.24 -8.72 -8.47
N LYS A 170 -5.97 -8.24 -7.25
CA LYS A 170 -5.40 -6.92 -6.99
C LYS A 170 -3.96 -6.76 -7.49
N VAL A 171 -3.19 -7.83 -7.43
CA VAL A 171 -1.77 -7.80 -7.78
C VAL A 171 -1.54 -7.44 -9.25
N ILE A 172 -2.47 -7.80 -10.13
CA ILE A 172 -2.42 -7.49 -11.57
C ILE A 172 -3.11 -6.15 -11.82
N LYS A 173 -2.32 -5.12 -12.06
CA LYS A 173 -2.82 -3.75 -12.24
C LYS A 173 -3.43 -3.57 -13.65
N SER A 174 -4.59 -2.92 -13.72
CA SER A 174 -5.14 -2.48 -14.99
C SER A 174 -4.35 -1.28 -15.56
N ALA A 175 -4.58 -0.95 -16.82
CA ALA A 175 -3.95 0.23 -17.42
C ALA A 175 -4.33 1.53 -16.69
N GLU A 176 -5.58 1.63 -16.20
CA GLU A 176 -6.04 2.77 -15.41
C GLU A 176 -5.35 2.83 -14.05
N GLU A 177 -5.21 1.70 -13.35
CA GLU A 177 -4.47 1.62 -12.08
C GLU A 177 -2.99 2.00 -12.25
N ILE A 178 -2.33 1.58 -13.34
CA ILE A 178 -0.96 1.95 -13.66
C ILE A 178 -0.83 3.46 -13.90
N GLU A 179 -1.81 4.10 -14.56
CA GLU A 179 -1.83 5.55 -14.73
C GLU A 179 -1.89 6.30 -13.38
N PHE A 180 -2.68 5.81 -12.42
CA PHE A 180 -2.76 6.38 -11.08
C PHE A 180 -1.43 6.21 -10.32
N ILE A 181 -0.82 5.03 -10.40
CA ILE A 181 0.48 4.74 -9.79
C ILE A 181 1.58 5.64 -10.38
N GLN A 182 1.58 5.84 -11.70
CA GLN A 182 2.50 6.79 -12.35
C GLN A 182 2.30 8.22 -11.84
N GLY A 183 1.04 8.66 -11.67
CA GLY A 183 0.72 9.96 -11.09
C GLY A 183 1.24 10.13 -9.66
N THR A 184 1.23 9.05 -8.86
CA THR A 184 1.82 9.04 -7.53
C THR A 184 3.34 9.16 -7.59
N ALA A 185 4.00 8.43 -8.49
CA ALA A 185 5.46 8.52 -8.66
C ALA A 185 5.89 9.93 -9.11
N ASP A 186 5.16 10.56 -10.03
CA ASP A 186 5.43 11.93 -10.48
C ASP A 186 5.28 12.95 -9.34
N GLN A 187 4.33 12.74 -8.42
CA GLN A 187 4.14 13.52 -7.21
C GLN A 187 5.31 13.35 -6.23
N GLN A 188 5.75 12.12 -6.01
CA GLN A 188 6.86 11.79 -5.12
C GLN A 188 8.19 12.38 -5.60
N VAL A 189 8.43 12.38 -6.90
CA VAL A 189 9.59 13.07 -7.50
C VAL A 189 9.59 14.55 -7.13
N LYS A 190 8.45 15.24 -7.25
CA LYS A 190 8.34 16.66 -6.86
C LYS A 190 8.54 16.88 -5.36
N ALA A 191 8.06 15.97 -4.53
CA ALA A 191 8.29 16.03 -3.09
C ALA A 191 9.77 15.85 -2.74
N MET A 192 10.47 14.92 -3.39
CA MET A 192 11.90 14.69 -3.20
C MET A 192 12.73 15.87 -3.74
N GLU A 193 12.39 16.44 -4.90
CA GLU A 193 13.02 17.65 -5.44
C GLU A 193 12.93 18.84 -4.46
N ALA A 194 11.75 19.03 -3.83
CA ALA A 194 11.59 20.07 -2.83
C ALA A 194 12.43 19.82 -1.58
N VAL A 195 12.50 18.57 -1.12
CA VAL A 195 13.41 18.19 0.00
C VAL A 195 14.86 18.52 -0.34
N ILE A 196 15.36 18.15 -1.51
CA ILE A 196 16.73 18.42 -1.94
C ILE A 196 17.01 19.93 -2.03
N ALA A 197 16.02 20.71 -2.45
CA ALA A 197 16.18 22.16 -2.59
C ALA A 197 16.15 22.91 -1.24
N GLU A 198 15.49 22.37 -0.22
CA GLU A 198 15.27 23.09 1.04
C GLU A 198 16.15 22.60 2.19
N ILE A 199 16.61 21.35 2.15
CA ILE A 199 17.42 20.76 3.23
C ILE A 199 18.73 21.54 3.45
N LYS A 200 19.04 21.82 4.72
CA LYS A 200 20.27 22.52 5.12
C LYS A 200 20.61 22.23 6.58
N PRO A 201 21.87 22.41 6.99
CA PRO A 201 22.27 22.37 8.39
C PRO A 201 21.42 23.28 9.26
N GLY A 202 21.09 22.83 10.48
CA GLY A 202 20.24 23.53 11.43
C GLY A 202 18.74 23.14 11.37
N MET A 203 18.27 22.52 10.30
CA MET A 203 16.94 21.89 10.26
C MET A 203 16.92 20.61 11.09
N LYS A 204 15.76 20.23 11.61
CA LYS A 204 15.55 18.90 12.15
C LYS A 204 15.15 17.91 11.03
N ASP A 205 15.40 16.63 11.24
CA ASP A 205 14.93 15.58 10.33
C ASP A 205 13.43 15.72 10.08
N SER A 206 12.64 16.02 11.12
CA SER A 206 11.20 16.25 11.04
C SER A 206 10.80 17.47 10.22
N ASP A 207 11.63 18.52 10.17
CA ASP A 207 11.36 19.71 9.35
C ASP A 207 11.46 19.33 7.87
N VAL A 208 12.45 18.52 7.52
CA VAL A 208 12.66 18.03 6.15
C VAL A 208 11.52 17.08 5.73
N ALA A 209 11.13 16.16 6.61
CA ALA A 209 9.96 15.30 6.37
C ALA A 209 8.67 16.12 6.13
N ALA A 210 8.50 17.23 6.85
CA ALA A 210 7.34 18.13 6.68
C ALA A 210 7.31 18.80 5.30
N VAL A 211 8.46 19.09 4.68
CA VAL A 211 8.54 19.59 3.30
C VAL A 211 7.91 18.58 2.33
N ALA A 212 8.35 17.32 2.39
CA ALA A 212 7.83 16.26 1.52
C ALA A 212 6.33 16.04 1.73
N LEU A 213 5.87 16.00 2.98
CA LEU A 213 4.46 15.86 3.35
C LEU A 213 3.62 17.00 2.79
N HIS A 214 4.08 18.25 2.94
CA HIS A 214 3.38 19.43 2.45
C HIS A 214 3.20 19.40 0.92
N VAL A 215 4.27 19.08 0.20
CA VAL A 215 4.21 18.99 -1.27
C VAL A 215 3.28 17.85 -1.70
N GLY A 216 3.42 16.67 -1.09
CA GLY A 216 2.57 15.52 -1.37
C GLY A 216 1.10 15.83 -1.16
N HIS A 217 0.74 16.41 -0.02
CA HIS A 217 -0.63 16.79 0.31
C HIS A 217 -1.21 17.80 -0.70
N ASN A 218 -0.45 18.83 -1.07
CA ASN A 218 -0.90 19.84 -2.05
C ASN A 218 -1.12 19.26 -3.46
N LEU A 219 -0.47 18.15 -3.77
CA LEU A 219 -0.60 17.44 -5.05
C LEU A 219 -1.62 16.30 -5.01
N GLY A 220 -2.34 16.13 -3.90
CA GLY A 220 -3.46 15.22 -3.76
C GLY A 220 -3.16 13.91 -3.05
N SER A 221 -2.02 13.80 -2.34
CA SER A 221 -1.79 12.67 -1.43
C SER A 221 -2.87 12.61 -0.36
N GLU A 222 -3.44 11.45 -0.18
CA GLU A 222 -4.45 11.20 0.84
C GLU A 222 -3.79 10.76 2.14
N GLN A 223 -2.78 9.86 2.06
CA GLN A 223 -2.06 9.29 3.19
C GLN A 223 -0.62 8.90 2.83
N GLY A 224 0.24 8.73 3.84
CA GLY A 224 1.58 8.21 3.63
C GLY A 224 2.46 8.26 4.87
N VAL A 225 3.61 7.62 4.75
CA VAL A 225 4.71 7.70 5.71
C VAL A 225 5.91 8.40 5.07
N TYR A 226 6.61 9.18 5.89
CA TYR A 226 7.78 9.96 5.51
C TYR A 226 8.88 9.60 6.49
N LEU A 227 9.65 8.55 6.15
CA LEU A 227 10.71 8.04 7.00
C LEU A 227 12.02 8.72 6.61
N CYS A 228 12.69 9.29 7.56
CA CYS A 228 13.98 9.93 7.30
C CYS A 228 14.86 9.90 8.52
N GLN A 229 16.17 10.03 8.30
CA GLN A 229 17.13 10.20 9.37
C GLN A 229 18.44 10.74 8.82
N SER A 230 19.03 11.71 9.57
CA SER A 230 20.38 12.18 9.34
C SER A 230 21.39 11.46 10.23
N TRP A 231 22.64 11.35 9.75
CA TRP A 231 23.74 10.79 10.54
C TRP A 231 25.09 11.40 10.13
N GLN A 232 26.04 11.39 11.05
CA GLN A 232 27.43 11.72 10.76
C GLN A 232 28.15 10.53 10.14
N VAL A 233 29.13 10.79 9.28
CA VAL A 233 30.06 9.77 8.78
C VAL A 233 30.67 8.98 9.95
N GLY A 234 30.66 7.65 9.86
CA GLY A 234 31.14 6.76 10.91
C GLY A 234 30.06 6.24 11.88
N THR A 235 28.86 6.74 11.81
CA THR A 235 27.71 6.27 12.61
C THR A 235 26.48 6.07 11.72
N PRO A 236 26.56 5.17 10.70
CA PRO A 236 25.50 5.04 9.72
C PRO A 236 24.20 4.59 10.38
N THR A 237 23.09 5.16 9.93
CA THR A 237 21.77 4.82 10.43
C THR A 237 20.78 4.71 9.27
N ALA A 238 19.81 3.82 9.42
CA ALA A 238 18.74 3.65 8.46
C ALA A 238 17.69 4.76 8.57
N ILE A 239 16.61 4.66 7.83
CA ILE A 239 15.48 5.57 7.92
C ILE A 239 14.71 5.37 9.22
N GLY A 240 14.26 6.47 9.85
CA GLY A 240 13.51 6.46 11.11
C GLY A 240 12.12 7.05 11.01
N PRO A 241 11.16 6.54 11.81
CA PRO A 241 9.81 7.10 11.89
C PRO A 241 9.82 8.42 12.67
N ARG A 242 8.72 9.18 12.56
CA ARG A 242 8.59 10.55 13.08
C ARG A 242 9.06 10.75 14.53
N HIS A 243 8.86 9.79 15.43
CA HIS A 243 9.28 9.91 16.82
C HIS A 243 10.81 9.86 17.01
N ASN A 244 11.56 9.48 15.97
CA ASN A 244 13.03 9.48 15.94
C ASN A 244 13.63 10.62 15.10
N GLN A 245 12.83 11.56 14.61
CA GLN A 245 13.23 12.62 13.68
C GLN A 245 13.49 13.97 14.38
N ASP A 246 14.01 13.97 15.60
CA ASP A 246 14.30 15.21 16.33
C ASP A 246 15.78 15.66 16.27
N ARG A 247 16.63 14.91 15.54
CA ARG A 247 18.03 15.27 15.35
C ARG A 247 18.16 16.52 14.50
N VAL A 248 19.06 17.41 14.90
CA VAL A 248 19.45 18.61 14.13
C VAL A 248 20.55 18.23 13.16
N ILE A 249 20.30 18.44 11.88
CA ILE A 249 21.20 18.16 10.75
C ILE A 249 22.43 19.08 10.85
N GLN A 250 23.62 18.49 10.65
CA GLN A 250 24.90 19.18 10.69
C GLN A 250 25.55 19.22 9.29
N GLU A 251 26.50 20.12 9.13
CA GLU A 251 27.41 20.12 7.96
C GLU A 251 28.14 18.78 7.87
N GLY A 252 28.24 18.21 6.67
CA GLY A 252 28.87 16.92 6.42
C GLY A 252 28.01 15.70 6.77
N ASP A 253 26.77 15.89 7.23
CA ASP A 253 25.86 14.78 7.46
C ASP A 253 25.39 14.12 6.15
N SER A 254 25.07 12.84 6.24
CA SER A 254 24.20 12.17 5.27
C SER A 254 22.77 12.14 5.81
N PHE A 255 21.80 12.24 4.90
CA PHE A 255 20.38 12.22 5.19
C PHE A 255 19.67 11.25 4.26
N ASN A 256 18.99 10.26 4.81
CA ASN A 256 18.12 9.37 4.05
C ASN A 256 16.68 9.87 4.10
N MET A 257 16.04 9.90 2.94
CA MET A 257 14.62 10.25 2.84
C MET A 257 13.85 9.18 2.06
N LEU A 258 12.83 8.64 2.71
CA LEU A 258 11.81 7.81 2.09
C LEU A 258 10.50 8.59 2.03
N VAL A 259 9.92 8.66 0.84
CA VAL A 259 8.57 9.13 0.61
C VAL A 259 7.74 7.93 0.16
N GLU A 260 6.93 7.40 1.04
CA GLU A 260 6.01 6.30 0.77
C GLU A 260 4.60 6.79 1.06
N ASN A 261 3.97 7.35 0.05
CA ASN A 261 2.64 7.90 0.14
C ASN A 261 1.79 7.48 -1.05
N ASN A 262 0.49 7.60 -0.88
CA ASN A 262 -0.42 7.47 -2.02
C ASN A 262 -0.58 8.82 -2.74
N GLY A 263 -0.99 8.77 -4.00
CA GLY A 263 -1.35 9.92 -4.78
C GLY A 263 -2.86 10.19 -4.76
N ALA A 264 -3.29 11.15 -5.56
CA ALA A 264 -4.69 11.39 -5.85
C ALA A 264 -5.35 10.10 -6.39
N GLY A 265 -6.36 9.59 -5.70
CA GLY A 265 -7.01 8.30 -5.98
C GLY A 265 -6.48 7.14 -5.14
N GLY A 266 -5.44 7.35 -4.32
CA GLY A 266 -5.05 6.48 -3.21
C GLY A 266 -4.13 5.32 -3.54
N PHE A 267 -3.52 5.25 -4.73
CA PHE A 267 -2.49 4.25 -5.03
C PHE A 267 -1.13 4.66 -4.47
N PHE A 268 -0.47 3.73 -3.81
CA PHE A 268 0.86 3.92 -3.24
C PHE A 268 1.97 3.69 -4.26
N ALA A 269 3.04 4.44 -4.09
CA ALA A 269 4.38 4.21 -4.63
C ALA A 269 5.40 4.61 -3.55
N GLU A 270 6.69 4.34 -3.79
CA GLU A 270 7.74 4.56 -2.81
C GLU A 270 9.05 4.97 -3.48
N ILE A 271 9.58 6.14 -3.11
CA ILE A 271 10.88 6.62 -3.55
C ILE A 271 11.81 6.87 -2.37
N GLY A 272 13.06 6.42 -2.48
CA GLY A 272 14.08 6.67 -1.46
C GLY A 272 15.39 7.15 -2.05
N ARG A 273 15.97 8.20 -1.43
CA ARG A 273 17.25 8.79 -1.84
C ARG A 273 18.08 9.18 -0.63
N THR A 274 19.40 9.17 -0.84
CA THR A 274 20.37 9.71 0.12
C THR A 274 20.85 11.08 -0.34
N ILE A 275 20.82 12.04 0.57
CA ILE A 275 21.30 13.41 0.40
C ILE A 275 22.52 13.60 1.31
N VAL A 276 23.59 14.20 0.80
CA VAL A 276 24.81 14.49 1.55
C VAL A 276 24.94 16.01 1.69
N LEU A 277 25.07 16.49 2.94
CA LEU A 277 25.24 17.90 3.26
C LEU A 277 26.73 18.27 3.10
N GLY A 278 27.17 18.49 1.87
CA GLY A 278 28.57 18.66 1.45
C GLY A 278 28.95 17.66 0.35
N GLU A 279 30.20 17.21 0.34
CA GLU A 279 30.73 16.24 -0.63
C GLU A 279 30.59 14.80 -0.12
N ALA A 280 30.08 13.90 -0.95
CA ALA A 280 30.02 12.47 -0.65
C ALA A 280 31.43 11.85 -0.67
N THR A 281 31.68 10.91 0.22
CA THR A 281 32.93 10.16 0.24
C THR A 281 32.99 9.13 -0.88
N GLN A 282 34.19 8.72 -1.28
CA GLN A 282 34.36 7.64 -2.27
C GLN A 282 33.70 6.33 -1.80
N GLU A 283 33.77 6.01 -0.48
CA GLU A 283 33.09 4.85 0.11
C GLU A 283 31.57 4.90 -0.11
N GLN A 284 30.94 6.08 0.03
CA GLN A 284 29.51 6.24 -0.23
C GLN A 284 29.15 6.02 -1.72
N HIS A 285 29.98 6.52 -2.64
CA HIS A 285 29.79 6.28 -4.08
C HIS A 285 29.96 4.82 -4.45
N ASP A 286 30.99 4.14 -3.91
CA ASP A 286 31.26 2.73 -4.19
C ASP A 286 30.13 1.83 -3.65
N GLU A 287 29.65 2.08 -2.43
CA GLU A 287 28.56 1.29 -1.85
C GLU A 287 27.21 1.59 -2.53
N LEU A 288 26.93 2.82 -2.97
CA LEU A 288 25.74 3.06 -3.81
C LEU A 288 25.83 2.36 -5.15
N ALA A 289 27.00 2.34 -5.80
CA ALA A 289 27.18 1.62 -7.05
C ALA A 289 26.84 0.13 -6.90
N PHE A 290 27.31 -0.50 -5.82
CA PHE A 290 26.95 -1.88 -5.52
C PHE A 290 25.46 -2.04 -5.18
N THR A 291 24.85 -1.10 -4.46
CA THR A 291 23.40 -1.14 -4.17
C THR A 291 22.57 -1.11 -5.48
N LEU A 292 22.99 -0.31 -6.45
CA LEU A 292 22.33 -0.27 -7.76
C LEU A 292 22.55 -1.58 -8.55
N GLU A 293 23.73 -2.20 -8.44
CA GLU A 293 23.99 -3.52 -9.01
C GLU A 293 23.09 -4.57 -8.37
N ALA A 294 22.94 -4.56 -7.05
CA ALA A 294 22.05 -5.48 -6.33
C ALA A 294 20.56 -5.28 -6.68
N GLN A 295 20.13 -4.02 -6.88
CA GLN A 295 18.80 -3.72 -7.38
C GLN A 295 18.61 -4.27 -8.79
N GLN A 296 19.55 -3.99 -9.71
CA GLN A 296 19.48 -4.47 -11.09
C GLN A 296 19.49 -6.01 -11.15
N PHE A 297 20.32 -6.66 -10.35
CA PHE A 297 20.33 -8.12 -10.23
C PHE A 297 18.94 -8.67 -9.88
N THR A 298 18.26 -8.04 -8.90
CA THR A 298 16.89 -8.42 -8.53
C THR A 298 15.92 -8.22 -9.69
N LEU A 299 15.98 -7.07 -10.37
CA LEU A 299 15.11 -6.73 -11.50
C LEU A 299 15.29 -7.70 -12.67
N ASP A 300 16.52 -8.13 -12.98
CA ASP A 300 16.82 -9.08 -14.07
C ASP A 300 16.17 -10.46 -13.82
N LEU A 301 15.90 -10.81 -12.57
CA LEU A 301 15.20 -12.04 -12.17
C LEU A 301 13.68 -11.92 -12.26
N MET A 302 13.13 -10.70 -12.27
CA MET A 302 11.68 -10.44 -12.21
C MET A 302 11.00 -10.60 -13.57
N LYS A 303 11.07 -11.81 -14.13
CA LYS A 303 10.35 -12.15 -15.38
C LYS A 303 9.03 -12.83 -15.05
N PRO A 304 7.97 -12.58 -15.84
CA PRO A 304 6.71 -13.31 -15.66
C PRO A 304 6.94 -14.82 -15.60
N GLY A 305 6.37 -15.45 -14.55
CA GLY A 305 6.54 -16.88 -14.24
C GLY A 305 7.65 -17.20 -13.25
N THR A 306 8.55 -16.27 -12.90
CA THR A 306 9.60 -16.53 -11.91
C THR A 306 9.01 -16.59 -10.50
N PRO A 307 9.24 -17.65 -9.71
CA PRO A 307 8.81 -17.71 -8.32
C PRO A 307 9.47 -16.65 -7.44
N CYS A 308 8.70 -15.96 -6.62
CA CYS A 308 9.21 -14.94 -5.70
C CYS A 308 10.26 -15.49 -4.72
N ALA A 309 10.08 -16.73 -4.25
CA ALA A 309 11.04 -17.43 -3.39
C ALA A 309 12.39 -17.66 -4.08
N GLU A 310 12.40 -17.94 -5.38
CA GLU A 310 13.65 -18.13 -6.16
C GLU A 310 14.43 -16.82 -6.28
N ILE A 311 13.73 -15.69 -6.46
CA ILE A 311 14.35 -14.35 -6.51
C ILE A 311 15.01 -14.05 -5.17
N TRP A 312 14.33 -14.31 -4.05
CA TRP A 312 14.88 -14.14 -2.70
C TRP A 312 16.15 -14.95 -2.49
N ASP A 313 16.14 -16.24 -2.83
CA ASP A 313 17.28 -17.11 -2.63
C ASP A 313 18.49 -16.68 -3.46
N LYS A 314 18.27 -16.33 -4.73
CA LYS A 314 19.32 -15.85 -5.64
C LYS A 314 19.90 -14.51 -5.20
N TYR A 315 19.04 -13.58 -4.77
CA TYR A 315 19.48 -12.29 -4.23
C TYR A 315 20.38 -12.47 -3.01
N ASN A 316 19.98 -13.32 -2.07
CA ASN A 316 20.78 -13.58 -0.89
C ASN A 316 22.12 -14.27 -1.22
N ALA A 317 22.14 -15.18 -2.18
CA ALA A 317 23.39 -15.79 -2.67
C ALA A 317 24.29 -14.70 -3.29
N PHE A 318 23.76 -13.83 -4.13
CA PHE A 318 24.48 -12.71 -4.72
C PHE A 318 25.09 -11.77 -3.65
N MET A 319 24.34 -11.42 -2.59
CA MET A 319 24.86 -10.60 -1.50
C MET A 319 26.07 -11.25 -0.81
N VAL A 320 25.94 -12.53 -0.46
CA VAL A 320 27.00 -13.30 0.22
C VAL A 320 28.25 -13.48 -0.68
N GLU A 321 28.07 -13.78 -1.96
CA GLU A 321 29.18 -13.91 -2.95
C GLU A 321 29.95 -12.60 -3.13
N ASN A 322 29.32 -11.46 -2.86
CA ASN A 322 29.93 -10.14 -2.91
C ASN A 322 30.33 -9.60 -1.54
N ASP A 323 30.51 -10.46 -0.54
CA ASP A 323 30.96 -10.09 0.80
C ASP A 323 30.01 -9.07 1.50
N ARG A 324 28.69 -9.30 1.38
CA ARG A 324 27.64 -8.58 2.08
C ARG A 324 26.80 -9.56 2.90
N ASP A 325 26.21 -9.06 3.99
CA ASP A 325 25.28 -9.86 4.77
C ASP A 325 24.02 -10.20 3.96
N PRO A 326 23.46 -11.41 4.17
CA PRO A 326 22.19 -11.76 3.52
C PRO A 326 21.08 -10.83 4.01
N GLU A 327 20.16 -10.50 3.11
CA GLU A 327 18.97 -9.71 3.44
C GLU A 327 18.03 -10.50 4.37
N ASN A 328 17.54 -9.87 5.39
CA ASN A 328 16.59 -10.44 6.35
C ASN A 328 15.34 -9.59 6.55
N ARG A 329 15.25 -8.45 5.86
CA ARG A 329 14.08 -7.56 5.83
C ARG A 329 13.20 -7.91 4.62
N LEU A 330 12.11 -7.22 4.47
CA LEU A 330 11.37 -7.13 3.22
C LEU A 330 12.00 -6.01 2.37
N TYR A 331 12.78 -6.39 1.34
CA TYR A 331 13.50 -5.43 0.49
C TYR A 331 12.83 -5.19 -0.87
N CYS A 332 11.79 -5.96 -1.15
CA CYS A 332 11.09 -5.87 -2.42
C CYS A 332 9.68 -6.45 -2.27
N HIS A 333 8.66 -5.70 -2.71
CA HIS A 333 7.25 -6.11 -2.57
C HIS A 333 6.32 -5.38 -3.55
N GLY A 334 5.09 -5.88 -3.65
CA GLY A 334 4.03 -5.21 -4.38
C GLY A 334 3.49 -3.98 -3.67
N GLN A 335 2.93 -3.05 -4.43
CA GLN A 335 2.17 -1.89 -3.94
C GLN A 335 0.94 -1.62 -4.79
N GLY A 336 -0.08 -1.03 -4.16
CA GLY A 336 -1.34 -0.66 -4.81
C GLY A 336 -2.15 0.27 -3.92
N TYR A 337 -3.34 -0.13 -3.49
CA TYR A 337 -4.09 0.59 -2.46
C TYR A 337 -3.52 0.39 -1.05
N GLU A 338 -2.55 -0.47 -0.88
CA GLU A 338 -1.83 -0.69 0.37
C GLU A 338 -0.35 -0.34 0.18
N MET A 339 0.27 0.16 1.24
CA MET A 339 1.72 0.43 1.25
C MET A 339 2.51 -0.83 0.92
N VAL A 340 2.09 -1.97 1.47
CA VAL A 340 2.67 -3.28 1.22
C VAL A 340 1.57 -4.21 0.74
N GLU A 341 1.65 -4.62 -0.52
CA GLU A 341 0.82 -5.66 -1.13
C GLU A 341 1.68 -6.87 -1.51
N ARG A 342 1.03 -7.99 -1.75
CA ARG A 342 1.69 -9.12 -2.42
C ARG A 342 2.05 -8.76 -3.88
N PRO A 343 3.07 -9.43 -4.48
CA PRO A 343 3.90 -10.42 -3.82
C PRO A 343 4.92 -9.79 -2.86
N LEU A 344 5.27 -10.50 -1.81
CA LEU A 344 6.45 -10.20 -1.00
C LEU A 344 7.62 -11.00 -1.58
N ILE A 345 8.72 -10.35 -1.97
CA ILE A 345 9.89 -11.11 -2.44
C ILE A 345 10.58 -11.71 -1.22
N ARG A 346 10.15 -12.91 -0.86
CA ARG A 346 10.57 -13.67 0.32
C ARG A 346 10.50 -15.18 0.03
N LYS A 347 11.24 -15.96 0.83
CA LYS A 347 11.29 -17.44 0.71
C LYS A 347 9.95 -18.15 0.93
N ASP A 348 9.00 -17.49 1.59
CA ASP A 348 7.68 -18.01 1.97
C ASP A 348 6.53 -17.47 1.10
N GLU A 349 6.82 -16.66 0.07
CA GLU A 349 5.82 -16.19 -0.87
C GLU A 349 5.56 -17.21 -1.99
N PRO A 350 4.35 -17.77 -2.08
CA PRO A 350 4.02 -18.76 -3.10
C PRO A 350 3.71 -18.19 -4.49
N MET A 351 3.56 -16.86 -4.63
CA MET A 351 3.28 -16.25 -5.92
C MET A 351 4.49 -16.27 -6.84
N ASN A 352 4.20 -16.25 -8.14
CA ASN A 352 5.17 -15.95 -9.19
C ASN A 352 5.04 -14.47 -9.60
N ILE A 353 6.08 -13.92 -10.19
CA ILE A 353 6.01 -12.64 -10.88
C ILE A 353 5.08 -12.75 -12.08
N GLU A 354 4.23 -11.76 -12.27
CA GLU A 354 3.30 -11.66 -13.40
C GLU A 354 3.38 -10.28 -14.05
N GLN A 355 2.99 -10.21 -15.31
CA GLN A 355 2.90 -8.94 -16.04
C GLN A 355 1.89 -8.00 -15.37
N ASN A 356 2.17 -6.70 -15.39
CA ASN A 356 1.37 -5.63 -14.79
C ASN A 356 1.37 -5.61 -13.25
N MET A 357 2.25 -6.34 -12.59
CA MET A 357 2.54 -6.09 -11.18
C MET A 357 3.26 -4.75 -11.01
N ASN A 358 2.92 -4.01 -9.95
CA ASN A 358 3.68 -2.85 -9.49
C ASN A 358 4.55 -3.30 -8.32
N ILE A 359 5.86 -3.27 -8.50
CA ILE A 359 6.84 -3.77 -7.54
C ILE A 359 7.76 -2.63 -7.11
N VAL A 360 7.91 -2.42 -5.82
CA VAL A 360 8.97 -1.59 -5.25
C VAL A 360 10.19 -2.45 -4.92
N CYS A 361 11.38 -1.96 -5.23
CA CYS A 361 12.64 -2.64 -4.95
C CYS A 361 13.59 -1.67 -4.22
N HIS A 362 13.88 -1.99 -2.96
CA HIS A 362 14.64 -1.12 -2.05
C HIS A 362 15.75 -1.87 -1.28
N PRO A 363 16.75 -2.44 -2.00
CA PRO A 363 17.91 -3.02 -1.33
C PRO A 363 18.61 -1.97 -0.48
N GLY A 364 19.11 -2.38 0.68
CA GLY A 364 19.83 -1.49 1.58
C GLY A 364 20.53 -2.26 2.68
N TYR A 365 21.75 -1.83 3.00
CA TYR A 365 22.60 -2.48 3.99
C TYR A 365 23.60 -1.48 4.60
N ILE A 366 24.22 -1.89 5.70
CA ILE A 366 25.33 -1.15 6.32
C ILE A 366 26.64 -1.87 6.00
N ARG A 367 27.63 -1.13 5.49
CA ARG A 367 29.00 -1.61 5.35
C ARG A 367 29.98 -0.50 5.78
N GLY A 368 30.93 -0.85 6.63
CA GLY A 368 31.86 0.13 7.16
C GLY A 368 31.13 1.30 7.83
N ASN A 369 31.34 2.49 7.30
CA ASN A 369 30.77 3.74 7.80
C ASN A 369 29.57 4.23 7.01
N VAL A 370 29.03 3.41 6.11
CA VAL A 370 27.97 3.80 5.19
C VAL A 370 26.72 2.92 5.38
N TYR A 371 25.56 3.56 5.45
CA TYR A 371 24.29 2.91 5.08
C TYR A 371 24.01 3.25 3.62
N SER A 372 23.99 2.24 2.77
CA SER A 372 23.69 2.40 1.35
C SER A 372 22.34 1.79 1.02
N TRP A 373 21.53 2.51 0.26
CA TRP A 373 20.23 2.05 -0.18
C TRP A 373 19.71 2.88 -1.36
N ILE A 374 18.71 2.32 -2.03
CA ILE A 374 17.93 2.99 -3.07
C ILE A 374 16.51 2.44 -3.02
N CYS A 375 15.51 3.21 -3.41
CA CYS A 375 14.12 2.76 -3.47
C CYS A 375 13.41 3.34 -4.67
N ASP A 376 12.82 2.47 -5.50
CA ASP A 376 12.04 2.83 -6.68
C ASP A 376 11.01 1.75 -7.02
N ASN A 377 9.90 2.17 -7.67
CA ASN A 377 8.89 1.26 -8.21
C ASN A 377 9.12 0.95 -9.70
N TYR A 378 8.68 -0.25 -10.06
CA TYR A 378 8.76 -0.79 -11.42
C TYR A 378 7.45 -1.48 -11.79
N ILE A 379 7.00 -1.28 -13.03
CA ILE A 379 5.88 -2.06 -13.59
C ILE A 379 6.47 -3.23 -14.37
N ILE A 380 6.00 -4.43 -14.07
CA ILE A 380 6.43 -5.63 -14.77
C ILE A 380 5.81 -5.68 -16.16
N GLY A 381 6.64 -5.63 -17.19
CA GLY A 381 6.25 -5.83 -18.58
C GLY A 381 6.25 -7.30 -19.00
N ALA A 382 6.08 -7.56 -20.31
CA ALA A 382 6.04 -8.92 -20.86
C ALA A 382 7.38 -9.67 -20.71
N ASP A 383 8.51 -8.95 -20.78
CA ASP A 383 9.86 -9.51 -20.74
C ASP A 383 10.58 -9.26 -19.38
N GLY A 384 9.89 -8.64 -18.42
CA GLY A 384 10.41 -8.22 -17.11
C GLY A 384 10.12 -6.75 -16.82
N PRO A 385 10.71 -6.17 -15.75
CA PRO A 385 10.51 -4.78 -15.38
C PRO A 385 10.96 -3.83 -16.48
N GLY A 386 10.21 -2.74 -16.67
CA GLY A 386 10.63 -1.59 -17.46
C GLY A 386 11.62 -0.70 -16.70
N GLU A 387 11.80 0.54 -17.18
CA GLU A 387 12.48 1.58 -16.41
C GLU A 387 11.71 1.89 -15.13
N THR A 388 12.40 2.44 -14.12
CA THR A 388 11.72 2.95 -12.93
C THR A 388 10.64 3.98 -13.31
N ILE A 389 9.50 3.90 -12.63
CA ILE A 389 8.43 4.88 -12.85
C ILE A 389 8.76 6.25 -12.23
N HIS A 390 9.73 6.32 -11.31
CA HIS A 390 10.25 7.57 -10.78
C HIS A 390 11.29 8.16 -11.72
N LYS A 391 10.94 9.25 -12.38
CA LYS A 391 11.85 9.94 -13.32
C LYS A 391 12.82 10.85 -12.58
N MET A 392 13.59 10.26 -11.68
CA MET A 392 14.59 10.91 -10.85
C MET A 392 15.90 10.10 -10.84
N PRO A 393 17.07 10.75 -10.98
CA PRO A 393 18.34 10.04 -10.99
C PRO A 393 18.56 9.20 -9.73
N GLN A 394 19.09 8.00 -9.93
CA GLN A 394 19.53 7.09 -8.87
C GLN A 394 21.00 7.43 -8.51
N LYS A 395 21.19 8.42 -7.64
CA LYS A 395 22.50 8.91 -7.22
C LYS A 395 22.48 9.48 -5.82
N LEU A 396 23.64 9.74 -5.23
CA LEU A 396 23.75 10.63 -4.08
C LEU A 396 23.48 12.07 -4.53
N PHE A 397 22.69 12.80 -3.73
CA PHE A 397 22.45 14.22 -3.96
C PHE A 397 23.29 15.03 -3.00
N GLU A 398 24.28 15.73 -3.52
CA GLU A 398 25.19 16.60 -2.75
C GLU A 398 24.61 18.00 -2.73
N VAL A 399 24.44 18.55 -1.53
CA VAL A 399 23.87 19.89 -1.30
C VAL A 399 24.76 20.66 -0.33
N GLY A 400 24.97 21.97 -0.59
CA GLY A 400 25.82 22.82 0.25
C GLY A 400 26.14 24.13 -0.43
#